data_ffb0925f0231f40d28c36475926c0122
#
_entry.id   ffb0925f0231f40d28c36475926c0122
#
_cell.length_a   1.000
_cell.length_b   1.000
_cell.length_c   1.000
_cell.angle_alpha   90.00
_cell.angle_beta   90.00
_cell.angle_gamma   90.00
#
_symmetry.space_group_name_H-M   'P 1'
#
loop_
_entity.id
_entity.type
_entity.pdbx_description
1 polymer ?
#
loop_
_entity_poly.entity_id
_entity_poly.type
_entity_poly.pdbx_seq_one_letter_code
_entity_poly.pdbx_strand_id
1 'polypeptide(L)'
;MRVERELMRGAGPVAVLRLLEPGEMYGYELASALGTRTGGVLAMGHSTLYPLLYNLEAKKLIASRWRRAETNRRRRYYALTDRGRKRLAIQRDQWKALVGALTRIGVLPDTATVSLRMEPAR
;
A
#
# COMPACT_ATOMS: atom_id res chain seq x y z
N MET A 1 2.60 -11.77 10.08
CA MET A 1 3.89 -11.07 10.23
C MET A 1 3.73 -9.64 9.74
N ARG A 2 4.26 -8.72 10.49
CA ARG A 2 4.29 -7.30 10.11
C ARG A 2 5.72 -6.93 9.75
N VAL A 3 5.92 -6.22 8.62
CA VAL A 3 7.26 -5.82 8.21
C VAL A 3 7.85 -4.74 9.11
N GLU A 4 9.16 -4.69 9.14
CA GLU A 4 9.89 -3.70 9.91
C GLU A 4 9.64 -2.29 9.39
N ARG A 5 9.92 -1.31 10.26
CA ARG A 5 9.67 0.10 9.98
C ARG A 5 10.27 0.57 8.65
N GLU A 6 11.49 0.15 8.34
CA GLU A 6 12.15 0.60 7.11
C GLU A 6 11.42 0.12 5.87
N LEU A 7 10.96 -1.14 5.87
CA LEU A 7 10.19 -1.67 4.76
C LEU A 7 8.82 -1.01 4.68
N MET A 8 8.20 -0.75 5.84
CA MET A 8 6.94 -0.04 5.91
C MET A 8 7.06 1.37 5.32
N ARG A 9 8.16 2.05 5.58
CA ARG A 9 8.39 3.40 5.06
C ARG A 9 8.43 3.41 3.53
N GLY A 10 9.00 2.37 2.93
CA GLY A 10 9.04 2.23 1.48
C GLY A 10 7.73 1.75 0.88
N ALA A 11 7.11 0.75 1.49
CA ALA A 11 5.92 0.11 0.93
C ALA A 11 4.60 0.80 1.29
N GLY A 12 4.57 1.50 2.42
CA GLY A 12 3.35 2.17 2.89
C GLY A 12 2.76 3.14 1.89
N PRO A 13 3.55 4.08 1.37
CA PRO A 13 3.04 5.06 0.40
C PRO A 13 2.41 4.42 -0.83
N VAL A 14 3.09 3.47 -1.47
CA VAL A 14 2.56 2.83 -2.68
C VAL A 14 1.31 2.02 -2.36
N ALA A 15 1.24 1.40 -1.19
CA ALA A 15 0.07 0.65 -0.76
C ALA A 15 -1.15 1.57 -0.61
N VAL A 16 -0.98 2.73 0.01
CA VAL A 16 -2.07 3.70 0.15
C VAL A 16 -2.54 4.20 -1.21
N LEU A 17 -1.61 4.57 -2.10
CA LEU A 17 -1.97 5.02 -3.44
C LEU A 17 -2.79 3.95 -4.17
N ARG A 18 -2.37 2.68 -4.07
CA ARG A 18 -3.10 1.59 -4.73
C ARG A 18 -4.49 1.38 -4.15
N LEU A 19 -4.62 1.46 -2.83
CA LEU A 19 -5.91 1.28 -2.18
C LEU A 19 -6.91 2.37 -2.60
N LEU A 20 -6.43 3.56 -2.89
CA LEU A 20 -7.28 4.67 -3.32
C LEU A 20 -7.56 4.66 -4.82
N GLU A 21 -6.90 3.80 -5.59
CA GLU A 21 -7.09 3.77 -7.05
C GLU A 21 -8.53 3.49 -7.48
N PRO A 22 -9.26 2.55 -6.85
CA PRO A 22 -10.65 2.32 -7.22
C PRO A 22 -11.61 3.43 -6.81
N GLY A 23 -11.28 4.19 -5.76
CA GLY A 23 -12.17 5.23 -5.26
C GLY A 23 -11.73 5.74 -3.90
N GLU A 24 -12.40 6.77 -3.42
CA GLU A 24 -12.05 7.38 -2.14
C GLU A 24 -12.35 6.46 -0.96
N MET A 25 -11.56 6.65 0.10
CA MET A 25 -11.72 5.92 1.36
C MET A 25 -11.44 6.88 2.51
N TYR A 26 -12.11 6.67 3.65
CA TYR A 26 -11.76 7.43 4.83
C TYR A 26 -10.69 6.69 5.66
N GLY A 27 -10.08 7.41 6.61
CA GLY A 27 -8.89 6.91 7.31
C GLY A 27 -9.06 5.53 7.93
N TYR A 28 -10.19 5.27 8.59
CA TYR A 28 -10.44 3.97 9.21
C TYR A 28 -10.50 2.85 8.15
N GLU A 29 -11.13 3.12 7.01
CA GLU A 29 -11.18 2.14 5.92
C GLU A 29 -9.79 1.81 5.40
N LEU A 30 -8.94 2.84 5.24
CA LEU A 30 -7.56 2.64 4.82
C LEU A 30 -6.79 1.79 5.82
N ALA A 31 -6.91 2.10 7.10
CA ALA A 31 -6.23 1.35 8.14
C ALA A 31 -6.68 -0.11 8.14
N SER A 32 -7.99 -0.33 8.04
CA SER A 32 -8.56 -1.67 7.99
C SER A 32 -8.07 -2.45 6.78
N ALA A 33 -8.09 -1.82 5.60
CA ALA A 33 -7.65 -2.47 4.36
C ALA A 33 -6.16 -2.82 4.39
N LEU A 34 -5.33 -1.91 4.92
CA LEU A 34 -3.89 -2.17 5.05
C LEU A 34 -3.61 -3.38 5.93
N GLY A 35 -4.40 -3.59 6.96
CA GLY A 35 -4.26 -4.77 7.80
C GLY A 35 -4.84 -6.01 7.16
N THR A 36 -6.13 -5.97 6.81
CA THR A 36 -6.85 -7.18 6.40
C THR A 36 -6.45 -7.66 5.01
N ARG A 37 -6.28 -6.75 4.06
CA ARG A 37 -5.99 -7.13 2.67
C ARG A 37 -4.54 -7.52 2.42
N THR A 38 -3.67 -7.27 3.39
CA THR A 38 -2.26 -7.65 3.29
C THR A 38 -1.88 -8.76 4.26
N GLY A 39 -2.86 -9.39 4.90
CA GLY A 39 -2.59 -10.42 5.89
C GLY A 39 -1.80 -9.91 7.08
N GLY A 40 -1.95 -8.64 7.42
CA GLY A 40 -1.24 -8.01 8.54
C GLY A 40 0.14 -7.50 8.20
N VAL A 41 0.68 -7.82 7.02
CA VAL A 41 2.06 -7.47 6.67
C VAL A 41 2.27 -5.96 6.64
N LEU A 42 1.29 -5.20 6.14
CA LEU A 42 1.36 -3.74 6.09
C LEU A 42 0.40 -3.07 7.09
N ALA A 43 0.03 -3.79 8.15
CA ALA A 43 -0.82 -3.22 9.19
C ALA A 43 -0.13 -2.04 9.86
N MET A 44 -0.86 -0.94 10.02
CA MET A 44 -0.32 0.23 10.72
C MET A 44 -1.43 0.90 11.53
N GLY A 45 -1.06 1.42 12.69
CA GLY A 45 -1.97 2.17 13.53
C GLY A 45 -2.15 3.59 13.04
N HIS A 46 -3.05 4.31 13.69
CA HIS A 46 -3.33 5.70 13.32
C HIS A 46 -2.10 6.60 13.44
N SER A 47 -1.25 6.36 14.43
CA SER A 47 -0.04 7.17 14.64
C SER A 47 0.96 7.03 13.50
N THR A 48 0.89 5.96 12.72
CA THR A 48 1.73 5.76 11.54
C THR A 48 1.01 6.20 10.27
N LEU A 49 -0.28 5.88 10.17
CA LEU A 49 -1.07 6.15 8.97
C LEU A 49 -1.27 7.64 8.71
N TYR A 50 -1.66 8.41 9.74
CA TYR A 50 -2.00 9.82 9.52
C TYR A 50 -0.80 10.67 9.09
N PRO A 51 0.40 10.52 9.65
CA PRO A 51 1.57 11.21 9.09
C PRO A 51 1.86 10.83 7.65
N LEU A 52 1.64 9.56 7.27
CA LEU A 52 1.80 9.11 5.90
C LEU A 52 0.79 9.80 4.98
N LEU A 53 -0.48 9.85 5.38
CA LEU A 53 -1.51 10.54 4.60
C LEU A 53 -1.20 12.03 4.47
N TYR A 54 -0.75 12.65 5.55
CA TYR A 54 -0.35 14.06 5.54
C TYR A 54 0.75 14.30 4.51
N ASN A 55 1.77 13.46 4.49
CA ASN A 55 2.87 13.60 3.55
C ASN A 55 2.43 13.41 2.10
N LEU A 56 1.58 12.42 1.86
CA LEU A 56 1.06 12.19 0.50
C LEU A 56 0.20 13.35 0.03
N GLU A 57 -0.59 13.92 0.93
CA GLU A 57 -1.42 15.09 0.60
C GLU A 57 -0.56 16.33 0.35
N ALA A 58 0.48 16.53 1.15
CA ALA A 58 1.43 17.63 0.97
C ALA A 58 2.12 17.56 -0.39
N LYS A 59 2.39 16.35 -0.88
CA LYS A 59 2.96 16.12 -2.21
C LYS A 59 1.90 16.16 -3.32
N LYS A 60 0.65 16.37 -2.95
CA LYS A 60 -0.48 16.45 -3.89
C LYS A 60 -0.73 15.14 -4.64
N LEU A 61 -0.34 14.03 -4.06
CA LEU A 61 -0.61 12.70 -4.61
C LEU A 61 -1.99 12.20 -4.23
N ILE A 62 -2.51 12.69 -3.11
CA ILE A 62 -3.87 12.45 -2.67
C ILE A 62 -4.48 13.79 -2.27
N ALA A 63 -5.80 13.85 -2.26
CA ALA A 63 -6.56 14.99 -1.77
C ALA A 63 -7.59 14.50 -0.78
N SER A 64 -7.99 15.34 0.15
CA SER A 64 -8.98 14.96 1.14
C SER A 64 -10.11 15.96 1.19
N ARG A 65 -11.27 15.48 1.63
CA ARG A 65 -12.43 16.32 1.89
C ARG A 65 -13.25 15.73 3.01
N TRP A 66 -13.93 16.60 3.73
CA TRP A 66 -14.88 16.19 4.75
C TRP A 66 -16.23 15.98 4.10
N ARG A 67 -16.92 14.91 4.46
CA ARG A 67 -18.32 14.72 4.09
C ARG A 67 -19.03 13.85 5.10
N ARG A 68 -20.35 13.91 5.09
CA ARG A 68 -21.17 13.08 5.98
C ARG A 68 -21.26 11.66 5.43
N ALA A 69 -21.01 10.69 6.31
CA ALA A 69 -21.25 9.30 6.00
C ALA A 69 -22.75 8.99 6.14
N GLU A 70 -23.15 7.78 5.75
CA GLU A 70 -24.53 7.32 5.90
C GLU A 70 -24.99 7.38 7.35
N THR A 71 -24.09 7.23 8.30
CA THR A 71 -24.36 7.32 9.73
C THR A 71 -24.54 8.76 10.22
N ASN A 72 -24.58 9.74 9.32
CA ASN A 72 -24.62 11.17 9.62
C ASN A 72 -23.37 11.70 10.31
N ARG A 73 -22.32 10.91 10.42
CA ARG A 73 -21.04 11.30 11.02
C ARG A 73 -20.16 11.94 9.95
N ARG A 74 -19.48 13.03 10.29
CA ARG A 74 -18.51 13.65 9.38
C ARG A 74 -17.24 12.84 9.37
N ARG A 75 -16.75 12.55 8.17
CA ARG A 75 -15.51 11.78 7.97
C ARG A 75 -14.67 12.45 6.90
N ARG A 76 -13.36 12.34 7.07
CA ARG A 76 -12.42 12.84 6.08
C ARG A 76 -12.13 11.72 5.09
N TYR A 77 -12.47 11.95 3.83
CA TYR A 77 -12.26 11.01 2.75
C TYR A 77 -11.05 11.42 1.94
N TYR A 78 -10.24 10.45 1.57
CA TYR A 78 -9.04 10.64 0.79
C TYR A 78 -9.24 10.05 -0.59
N ALA A 79 -8.76 10.74 -1.62
CA ALA A 79 -8.88 10.31 -3.01
C ALA A 79 -7.55 10.46 -3.72
N LEU A 80 -7.30 9.56 -4.64
CA LEU A 80 -6.11 9.63 -5.48
C LEU A 80 -6.26 10.77 -6.48
N THR A 81 -5.22 11.59 -6.63
CA THR A 81 -5.19 12.65 -7.65
C THR A 81 -4.61 12.10 -8.95
N ASP A 82 -4.71 12.86 -10.04
CA ASP A 82 -4.06 12.47 -11.29
C ASP A 82 -2.55 12.34 -11.11
N ARG A 83 -1.96 13.24 -10.34
CA ARG A 83 -0.55 13.16 -9.99
C ARG A 83 -0.25 11.88 -9.21
N GLY A 84 -1.14 11.51 -8.31
CA GLY A 84 -1.02 10.26 -7.55
C GLY A 84 -1.10 9.03 -8.43
N ARG A 85 -1.97 9.04 -9.45
CA ARG A 85 -2.06 7.93 -10.41
C ARG A 85 -0.75 7.74 -11.18
N LYS A 86 -0.16 8.84 -11.62
CA LYS A 86 1.13 8.80 -12.32
C LYS A 86 2.22 8.28 -11.41
N ARG A 87 2.24 8.75 -10.17
CA ARG A 87 3.23 8.29 -9.19
C ARG A 87 3.08 6.80 -8.90
N LEU A 88 1.85 6.33 -8.77
CA LEU A 88 1.58 4.90 -8.54
C LEU A 88 2.13 4.05 -9.69
N ALA A 89 1.93 4.47 -10.94
CA ALA A 89 2.45 3.75 -12.09
C ALA A 89 3.97 3.66 -12.07
N ILE A 90 4.64 4.78 -11.75
CA ILE A 90 6.11 4.82 -11.64
C ILE A 90 6.57 3.87 -10.54
N GLN A 91 5.93 3.92 -9.38
CA GLN A 91 6.33 3.07 -8.25
C GLN A 91 6.06 1.60 -8.51
N ARG A 92 5.00 1.26 -9.22
CA ARG A 92 4.77 -0.12 -9.65
C ARG A 92 5.96 -0.68 -10.42
N ASP A 93 6.44 0.09 -11.38
CA ASP A 93 7.58 -0.32 -12.20
C ASP A 93 8.83 -0.48 -11.36
N GLN A 94 9.07 0.45 -10.44
CA GLN A 94 10.23 0.39 -9.55
C GLN A 94 10.17 -0.82 -8.61
N TRP A 95 9.00 -1.11 -8.05
CA TRP A 95 8.84 -2.27 -7.18
C TRP A 95 9.03 -3.58 -7.95
N LYS A 96 8.51 -3.64 -9.17
CA LYS A 96 8.73 -4.80 -10.04
C LYS A 96 10.22 -5.02 -10.30
N ALA A 97 10.93 -3.94 -10.63
CA ALA A 97 12.37 -4.01 -10.88
C ALA A 97 13.12 -4.45 -9.63
N LEU A 98 12.75 -3.92 -8.47
CA LEU A 98 13.38 -4.27 -7.21
C LEU A 98 13.18 -5.75 -6.87
N VAL A 99 11.95 -6.21 -6.96
CA VAL A 99 11.64 -7.64 -6.70
C VAL A 99 12.41 -8.53 -7.67
N GLY A 100 12.47 -8.16 -8.94
CA GLY A 100 13.24 -8.91 -9.94
C GLY A 100 14.73 -8.97 -9.61
N ALA A 101 15.29 -7.84 -9.18
CA ALA A 101 16.71 -7.80 -8.81
C ALA A 101 17.00 -8.68 -7.59
N LEU A 102 16.14 -8.60 -6.57
CA LEU A 102 16.30 -9.42 -5.37
C LEU A 102 16.16 -10.91 -5.69
N THR A 103 15.29 -11.24 -6.64
CA THR A 103 15.13 -12.62 -7.10
C THR A 103 16.39 -13.12 -7.81
N ARG A 104 16.99 -12.26 -8.65
CA ARG A 104 18.21 -12.65 -9.40
C ARG A 104 19.37 -12.97 -8.49
N ILE A 105 19.51 -12.26 -7.38
CA ILE A 105 20.63 -12.52 -6.45
C ILE A 105 20.27 -13.51 -5.35
N GLY A 106 19.05 -14.07 -5.41
CA GLY A 106 18.68 -15.16 -4.52
C GLY A 106 18.07 -14.76 -3.18
N VAL A 107 17.77 -13.47 -2.96
CA VAL A 107 17.07 -13.04 -1.74
C VAL A 107 15.65 -13.60 -1.74
N LEU A 108 15.00 -13.56 -2.89
CA LEU A 108 13.67 -14.13 -3.08
C LEU A 108 13.77 -15.32 -4.03
N PRO A 109 12.95 -16.36 -3.81
CA PRO A 109 12.95 -17.47 -4.75
C PRO A 109 12.29 -17.09 -6.05
N ASP A 110 12.78 -17.65 -7.16
CA ASP A 110 12.12 -17.55 -8.44
C ASP A 110 10.78 -18.28 -8.36
N THR A 111 9.73 -17.71 -8.95
CA THR A 111 8.40 -18.31 -8.95
C THR A 111 8.41 -19.72 -9.53
N ALA A 112 9.15 -19.93 -10.63
CA ALA A 112 9.27 -21.25 -11.23
C ALA A 112 9.96 -22.22 -10.30
N THR A 113 11.04 -21.77 -9.63
CA THR A 113 11.76 -22.59 -8.65
C THR A 113 10.86 -22.95 -7.47
N VAL A 114 10.07 -22.02 -6.99
CA VAL A 114 9.12 -22.28 -5.91
C VAL A 114 8.12 -23.33 -6.34
N SER A 115 7.56 -23.21 -7.53
CA SER A 115 6.62 -24.20 -8.07
C SER A 115 7.23 -25.60 -8.11
N LEU A 116 8.46 -25.70 -8.58
CA LEU A 116 9.15 -26.99 -8.62
C LEU A 116 9.37 -27.58 -7.23
N ARG A 117 9.71 -26.74 -6.27
CA ARG A 117 9.93 -27.19 -4.88
C ARG A 117 8.65 -27.65 -4.21
N MET A 118 7.51 -27.13 -4.65
CA MET A 118 6.23 -27.48 -4.07
C MET A 118 5.59 -28.69 -4.70
N GLU A 119 6.19 -29.26 -5.70
CA GLU A 119 5.71 -30.50 -6.26
C GLU A 119 5.80 -31.61 -5.22
N PRO A 120 4.88 -32.59 -5.30
CA PRO A 120 4.87 -33.67 -4.32
C PRO A 120 6.25 -34.28 -4.19
N ALA A 121 6.58 -34.57 -2.95
CA ALA A 121 7.85 -35.17 -2.68
C ALA A 121 7.97 -36.45 -3.48
N ARG A 122 9.09 -36.60 -3.95
CA ARG A 122 9.43 -37.79 -4.70
C ARG A 122 9.40 -38.96 -3.76
#